data_6c455e49493ddc6d2eb3718bb0a81884
#
_entry.id   6c455e49493ddc6d2eb3718bb0a81884
#
_cell.length_a   1.000
_cell.length_b   1.000
_cell.length_c   1.000
_cell.angle_alpha   90.00
_cell.angle_beta   90.00
_cell.angle_gamma   90.00
#
_symmetry.space_group_name_H-M   'P 1'
#
loop_
_entity.id
_entity.type
_entity.pdbx_description
1 polymer ?
#
loop_
_entity_poly.entity_id
_entity_poly.type
_entity_poly.pdbx_seq_one_letter_code
_entity_poly.pdbx_strand_id
1 'polypeptide(L)'
;MSYLEDFEKTLAEKCHQNEPPFCQAACPFRLDIKGLEEKWKKGRFNAAYRTYQNTVGFPDIVSKLCSHPCEKACLRAKLDGGIAMGLLERATVEYAKRKAPNAYNLPSKGKRIAIVGGGLSGLGCALRLCNKKYEVTVYEREMVLGGQARNQMDPAEFDAEIEAQFQFEKFSCHLGETVTDLEALRADYDAVYVATGADGVDFGLEMDPDGAFATRTPGVFIGGSLTGGDSMKALADGLAVSLAIERYLKTGGMNEPFRKEGTLLKLQTNGIERADRVVPANGESYTEEEAMQEIARCQKCSCDACMRACDLMRLHEKTPRRLYEEVYITIHPGTLSRDGTWATRLISTCDHCGLCKEVCPQHIDFSQFLLDSMRAMPKKRRDAVAIPRFLAA
;
A
#
# COMPACT_ATOMS: atom_id res chain seq x y z
N MET A 1 -10.26 -16.44 -28.32
CA MET A 1 -10.10 -15.26 -27.43
C MET A 1 -10.50 -15.56 -25.98
N SER A 2 -11.47 -16.42 -25.73
CA SER A 2 -11.88 -16.83 -24.37
C SER A 2 -10.72 -17.30 -23.46
N TYR A 3 -9.77 -18.09 -23.97
CA TYR A 3 -8.67 -18.60 -23.16
C TYR A 3 -7.73 -17.52 -22.61
N LEU A 4 -7.56 -16.38 -23.30
CA LEU A 4 -6.78 -15.24 -22.81
C LEU A 4 -7.48 -14.58 -21.62
N GLU A 5 -8.78 -14.34 -21.76
CA GLU A 5 -9.63 -13.75 -20.71
C GLU A 5 -9.73 -14.68 -19.50
N ASP A 6 -9.92 -15.98 -19.74
CA ASP A 6 -9.97 -17.00 -18.69
C ASP A 6 -8.65 -17.11 -17.93
N PHE A 7 -7.52 -16.99 -18.63
CA PHE A 7 -6.22 -17.01 -17.99
C PHE A 7 -5.90 -15.72 -17.23
N GLU A 8 -6.33 -14.56 -17.75
CA GLU A 8 -6.24 -13.28 -17.04
C GLU A 8 -7.00 -13.34 -15.72
N LYS A 9 -8.22 -13.83 -15.76
CA LYS A 9 -9.05 -14.03 -14.57
C LYS A 9 -8.37 -14.98 -13.59
N THR A 10 -7.81 -16.08 -14.08
CA THR A 10 -7.04 -17.02 -13.25
C THR A 10 -5.83 -16.35 -12.58
N LEU A 11 -5.08 -15.52 -13.32
CA LEU A 11 -3.96 -14.76 -12.73
C LEU A 11 -4.43 -13.72 -11.72
N ALA A 12 -5.52 -13.02 -12.00
CA ALA A 12 -6.07 -12.00 -11.12
C ALA A 12 -6.57 -12.61 -9.78
N GLU A 13 -7.24 -13.76 -9.85
CA GLU A 13 -7.87 -14.39 -8.69
C GLU A 13 -6.91 -15.27 -7.88
N LYS A 14 -5.97 -15.96 -8.54
CA LYS A 14 -5.17 -17.03 -7.93
C LYS A 14 -3.68 -16.73 -7.81
N CYS A 15 -3.12 -15.82 -8.62
CA CYS A 15 -1.68 -15.59 -8.60
C CYS A 15 -1.26 -14.74 -7.40
N HIS A 16 -0.38 -15.27 -6.55
CA HIS A 16 0.12 -14.58 -5.36
C HIS A 16 1.27 -13.59 -5.63
N GLN A 17 1.62 -13.35 -6.88
CA GLN A 17 2.73 -12.46 -7.24
C GLN A 17 2.56 -11.04 -6.69
N ASN A 18 1.33 -10.53 -6.73
CA ASN A 18 0.98 -9.18 -6.28
C ASN A 18 0.52 -9.13 -4.82
N GLU A 19 0.55 -10.26 -4.11
CA GLU A 19 0.23 -10.28 -2.69
C GLU A 19 1.27 -9.45 -1.92
N PRO A 20 0.83 -8.65 -0.95
CA PRO A 20 1.75 -7.87 -0.13
C PRO A 20 2.64 -8.78 0.71
N PRO A 21 3.90 -8.42 0.98
CA PRO A 21 4.73 -9.08 1.98
C PRO A 21 4.04 -9.14 3.34
N PHE A 22 4.40 -10.10 4.19
CA PHE A 22 3.81 -10.26 5.53
C PHE A 22 3.88 -8.97 6.35
N CYS A 23 5.02 -8.27 6.31
CA CYS A 23 5.21 -6.99 7.01
C CYS A 23 4.29 -5.89 6.47
N GLN A 24 4.13 -5.77 5.16
CA GLN A 24 3.21 -4.82 4.55
C GLN A 24 1.74 -5.17 4.85
N ALA A 25 1.43 -6.47 4.87
CA ALA A 25 0.09 -6.96 5.19
C ALA A 25 -0.32 -6.66 6.64
N ALA A 26 0.64 -6.70 7.57
CA ALA A 26 0.43 -6.39 8.97
C ALA A 26 0.49 -4.88 9.30
N CYS A 27 1.05 -4.07 8.40
CA CYS A 27 1.18 -2.62 8.61
C CYS A 27 -0.19 -1.95 8.43
N PRO A 28 -0.68 -1.15 9.39
CA PRO A 28 -1.93 -0.39 9.26
C PRO A 28 -1.93 0.50 8.01
N PHE A 29 -0.80 1.11 7.69
CA PHE A 29 -0.61 1.99 6.54
C PHE A 29 -0.36 1.26 5.22
N ARG A 30 -0.14 -0.08 5.25
CA ARG A 30 0.28 -0.85 4.08
C ARG A 30 1.54 -0.30 3.41
N LEU A 31 2.50 0.13 4.23
CA LEU A 31 3.74 0.75 3.77
C LEU A 31 4.47 -0.14 2.75
N ASP A 32 4.86 0.43 1.63
CA ASP A 32 5.64 -0.28 0.59
C ASP A 32 7.08 -0.49 1.06
N ILE A 33 7.28 -1.52 1.87
CA ILE A 33 8.59 -1.86 2.45
C ILE A 33 9.57 -2.31 1.36
N LYS A 34 9.11 -2.95 0.29
CA LYS A 34 9.97 -3.33 -0.84
C LYS A 34 10.55 -2.12 -1.56
N GLY A 35 9.71 -1.11 -1.81
CA GLY A 35 10.14 0.14 -2.42
C GLY A 35 11.04 0.99 -1.51
N LEU A 36 10.85 0.89 -0.19
CA LEU A 36 11.71 1.53 0.80
C LEU A 36 13.07 0.84 0.92
N GLU A 37 13.09 -0.49 0.95
CA GLU A 37 14.31 -1.30 1.07
C GLU A 37 15.36 -0.90 0.04
N GLU A 38 14.97 -0.70 -1.21
CA GLU A 38 15.88 -0.26 -2.27
C GLU A 38 16.48 1.13 -2.05
N LYS A 39 15.71 2.01 -1.38
CA LYS A 39 16.17 3.36 -1.04
C LYS A 39 17.14 3.33 0.14
N TRP A 40 16.81 2.58 1.18
CA TRP A 40 17.65 2.41 2.36
C TRP A 40 19.00 1.75 2.03
N LYS A 41 18.99 0.66 1.25
CA LYS A 41 20.23 -0.01 0.80
C LYS A 41 21.19 0.92 0.03
N LYS A 42 20.67 1.98 -0.55
CA LYS A 42 21.44 2.97 -1.31
C LYS A 42 21.71 4.26 -0.51
N GLY A 43 21.41 4.29 0.79
CA GLY A 43 21.53 5.49 1.62
C GLY A 43 20.66 6.67 1.17
N ARG A 44 19.57 6.41 0.43
CA ARG A 44 18.71 7.47 -0.13
C ARG A 44 17.62 7.89 0.85
N PHE A 45 18.00 8.36 2.04
CA PHE A 45 17.07 8.70 3.12
C PHE A 45 16.04 9.78 2.75
N ASN A 46 16.41 10.80 1.99
CA ASN A 46 15.43 11.78 1.50
C ASN A 46 14.32 11.16 0.63
N ALA A 47 14.67 10.18 -0.22
CA ALA A 47 13.70 9.50 -1.06
C ALA A 47 12.86 8.50 -0.26
N ALA A 48 13.47 7.83 0.73
CA ALA A 48 12.77 6.97 1.68
C ALA A 48 11.76 7.78 2.52
N TYR A 49 12.20 8.91 3.08
CA TYR A 49 11.35 9.82 3.85
C TYR A 49 10.14 10.29 3.02
N ARG A 50 10.35 10.70 1.77
CA ARG A 50 9.25 11.13 0.90
C ARG A 50 8.20 10.02 0.70
N THR A 51 8.65 8.79 0.49
CA THR A 51 7.73 7.64 0.37
C THR A 51 7.01 7.37 1.68
N TYR A 52 7.73 7.42 2.80
CA TYR A 52 7.17 7.23 4.14
C TYR A 52 6.14 8.32 4.46
N GLN A 53 6.50 9.60 4.33
CA GLN A 53 5.64 10.77 4.53
C GLN A 53 4.35 10.68 3.71
N ASN A 54 4.46 10.37 2.42
CA ASN A 54 3.30 10.23 1.54
C ASN A 54 2.38 9.07 1.95
N THR A 55 2.90 8.05 2.64
CA THR A 55 2.11 6.91 3.09
C THR A 55 1.46 7.17 4.44
N VAL A 56 2.23 7.61 5.43
CA VAL A 56 1.78 7.69 6.83
C VAL A 56 1.20 9.05 7.22
N GLY A 57 1.44 10.11 6.44
CA GLY A 57 0.96 11.47 6.67
C GLY A 57 1.77 12.24 7.71
N PHE A 58 2.06 11.66 8.88
CA PHE A 58 2.79 12.26 10.01
C PHE A 58 3.99 11.40 10.41
N PRO A 59 5.12 11.50 9.69
CA PRO A 59 6.29 10.62 9.87
C PRO A 59 6.88 10.60 11.28
N ASP A 60 7.03 11.77 11.92
CA ASP A 60 7.60 11.86 13.26
C ASP A 60 6.70 11.17 14.29
N ILE A 61 5.39 11.41 14.22
CA ILE A 61 4.42 10.77 15.12
C ILE A 61 4.43 9.26 14.94
N VAL A 62 4.37 8.78 13.69
CA VAL A 62 4.29 7.34 13.40
C VAL A 62 5.58 6.63 13.79
N SER A 63 6.75 7.20 13.52
CA SER A 63 8.04 6.60 13.89
C SER A 63 8.22 6.44 15.40
N LYS A 64 7.54 7.26 16.21
CA LYS A 64 7.60 7.24 17.69
C LYS A 64 6.50 6.38 18.32
N LEU A 65 5.28 6.43 17.77
CA LEU A 65 4.10 5.81 18.41
C LEU A 65 3.71 4.45 17.83
N CYS A 66 4.25 4.06 16.68
CA CYS A 66 3.89 2.78 16.07
C CYS A 66 4.45 1.61 16.88
N SER A 67 3.60 0.61 17.17
CA SER A 67 4.00 -0.64 17.84
C SER A 67 4.70 -1.64 16.90
N HIS A 68 4.87 -1.30 15.64
CA HIS A 68 5.55 -2.04 14.58
C HIS A 68 5.09 -3.51 14.44
N PRO A 69 3.80 -3.80 14.22
CA PRO A 69 3.30 -5.16 14.04
C PRO A 69 3.96 -5.87 12.85
N CYS A 70 4.49 -5.10 11.90
CA CYS A 70 5.25 -5.58 10.75
C CYS A 70 6.53 -6.34 11.14
N GLU A 71 7.20 -6.00 12.26
CA GLU A 71 8.38 -6.72 12.75
C GLU A 71 8.03 -8.14 13.19
N LYS A 72 6.90 -8.28 13.92
CA LYS A 72 6.39 -9.58 14.37
C LYS A 72 5.91 -10.45 13.21
N ALA A 73 5.33 -9.84 12.18
CA ALA A 73 4.86 -10.51 10.98
C ALA A 73 5.98 -10.82 9.98
N CYS A 74 7.18 -10.30 10.16
CA CYS A 74 8.31 -10.54 9.27
C CYS A 74 8.64 -12.03 9.17
N LEU A 75 8.94 -12.52 7.96
CA LEU A 75 9.36 -13.91 7.73
C LEU A 75 10.56 -14.31 8.60
N ARG A 76 11.47 -13.39 8.86
CA ARG A 76 12.64 -13.59 9.72
C ARG A 76 12.33 -13.62 11.22
N ALA A 77 11.14 -13.21 11.65
CA ALA A 77 10.83 -13.08 13.08
C ALA A 77 11.05 -14.38 13.89
N LYS A 78 10.82 -15.55 13.24
CA LYS A 78 11.03 -16.87 13.87
C LYS A 78 12.42 -17.47 13.59
N LEU A 79 13.23 -16.83 12.77
CA LEU A 79 14.55 -17.34 12.35
C LEU A 79 15.69 -16.70 13.16
N ASP A 80 15.78 -15.38 13.13
CA ASP A 80 16.86 -14.58 13.70
C ASP A 80 16.44 -13.15 14.05
N GLY A 81 15.15 -12.93 14.22
CA GLY A 81 14.53 -11.65 14.51
C GLY A 81 14.05 -10.90 13.26
N GLY A 82 12.85 -10.34 13.35
CA GLY A 82 12.28 -9.52 12.29
C GLY A 82 13.14 -8.30 11.96
N ILE A 83 13.01 -7.78 10.76
CA ILE A 83 13.66 -6.52 10.38
C ILE A 83 13.19 -5.40 11.31
N ALA A 84 14.13 -4.63 11.86
CA ALA A 84 13.89 -3.57 12.85
C ALA A 84 13.26 -2.33 12.20
N MET A 85 11.99 -2.44 11.79
CA MET A 85 11.29 -1.40 11.05
C MET A 85 11.20 -0.09 11.83
N GLY A 86 10.96 -0.15 13.13
CA GLY A 86 10.89 1.04 13.98
C GLY A 86 12.18 1.84 13.99
N LEU A 87 13.33 1.16 14.06
CA LEU A 87 14.63 1.83 13.99
C LEU A 87 14.93 2.37 12.58
N LEU A 88 14.51 1.67 11.53
CA LEU A 88 14.65 2.13 10.15
C LEU A 88 13.76 3.36 9.85
N GLU A 89 12.55 3.39 10.39
CA GLU A 89 11.65 4.53 10.27
C GLU A 89 12.22 5.76 11.00
N ARG A 90 12.73 5.59 12.23
CA ARG A 90 13.41 6.65 12.98
C ARG A 90 14.66 7.17 12.25
N ALA A 91 15.53 6.28 11.75
CA ALA A 91 16.68 6.67 10.95
C ALA A 91 16.25 7.42 9.67
N THR A 92 15.12 7.00 9.04
CA THR A 92 14.56 7.69 7.88
C THR A 92 14.17 9.12 8.20
N VAL A 93 13.53 9.32 9.36
CA VAL A 93 13.15 10.67 9.83
C VAL A 93 14.40 11.46 10.21
N GLU A 94 15.36 10.87 10.91
CA GLU A 94 16.57 11.54 11.41
C GLU A 94 17.47 12.03 10.26
N TYR A 95 17.78 11.15 9.31
CA TYR A 95 18.75 11.47 8.24
C TYR A 95 18.14 12.16 7.01
N ALA A 96 16.82 12.30 6.95
CA ALA A 96 16.19 13.08 5.88
C ALA A 96 16.46 14.58 6.07
N LYS A 97 17.14 15.18 5.09
CA LYS A 97 17.44 16.62 5.07
C LYS A 97 16.32 17.48 4.46
N ARG A 98 15.39 16.84 3.73
CA ARG A 98 14.27 17.49 3.04
C ARG A 98 12.96 16.89 3.52
N LYS A 99 12.39 17.51 4.57
CA LYS A 99 11.17 17.02 5.25
C LYS A 99 9.90 17.76 4.84
N ALA A 100 10.01 18.92 4.19
CA ALA A 100 8.84 19.68 3.77
C ALA A 100 7.90 18.84 2.88
N PRO A 101 6.58 18.84 3.14
CA PRO A 101 5.61 18.14 2.30
C PRO A 101 5.54 18.73 0.90
N ASN A 102 4.85 18.04 -0.01
CA ASN A 102 4.63 18.58 -1.35
C ASN A 102 3.64 19.75 -1.30
N ALA A 103 3.99 20.85 -1.94
CA ALA A 103 3.04 21.90 -2.22
C ALA A 103 2.28 21.57 -3.51
N TYR A 104 0.97 21.35 -3.39
CA TYR A 104 0.12 21.04 -4.54
C TYR A 104 -0.58 22.31 -5.05
N ASN A 105 -0.21 22.77 -6.23
CA ASN A 105 -0.88 23.89 -6.88
C ASN A 105 -2.07 23.37 -7.73
N LEU A 106 -3.13 22.97 -7.05
CA LEU A 106 -4.37 22.48 -7.64
C LEU A 106 -5.48 23.52 -7.40
N PRO A 107 -6.48 23.64 -8.30
CA PRO A 107 -7.66 24.48 -8.05
C PRO A 107 -8.51 23.89 -6.92
N SER A 108 -9.23 24.78 -6.19
CA SER A 108 -10.24 24.37 -5.21
C SER A 108 -11.27 23.44 -5.86
N LYS A 109 -11.69 22.44 -5.11
CA LYS A 109 -12.78 21.52 -5.51
C LYS A 109 -14.17 22.11 -5.26
N GLY A 110 -14.28 23.22 -4.52
CA GLY A 110 -15.55 23.85 -4.18
C GLY A 110 -16.50 22.94 -3.40
N LYS A 111 -15.96 21.96 -2.66
CA LYS A 111 -16.69 21.01 -1.85
C LYS A 111 -16.25 21.13 -0.41
N ARG A 112 -17.23 21.21 0.51
CA ARG A 112 -17.03 21.41 1.95
C ARG A 112 -17.20 20.11 2.70
N ILE A 113 -16.21 19.75 3.52
CA ILE A 113 -16.22 18.53 4.33
C ILE A 113 -16.08 18.90 5.80
N ALA A 114 -17.01 18.40 6.63
CA ALA A 114 -16.88 18.47 8.08
C ALA A 114 -16.19 17.20 8.61
N ILE A 115 -15.32 17.39 9.58
CA ILE A 115 -14.69 16.31 10.34
C ILE A 115 -15.00 16.52 11.81
N VAL A 116 -15.68 15.58 12.44
CA VAL A 116 -16.05 15.61 13.85
C VAL A 116 -15.05 14.77 14.64
N GLY A 117 -14.14 15.46 15.33
CA GLY A 117 -13.00 14.90 16.07
C GLY A 117 -11.66 15.26 15.46
N GLY A 118 -10.85 16.02 16.20
CA GLY A 118 -9.50 16.47 15.82
C GLY A 118 -8.38 15.54 16.28
N GLY A 119 -8.67 14.26 16.54
CA GLY A 119 -7.68 13.22 16.79
C GLY A 119 -6.90 12.83 15.54
N LEU A 120 -5.94 11.88 15.65
CA LEU A 120 -5.10 11.45 14.51
C LEU A 120 -5.92 11.01 13.30
N SER A 121 -7.06 10.38 13.50
CA SER A 121 -7.92 9.96 12.39
C SER A 121 -8.48 11.15 11.62
N GLY A 122 -9.05 12.14 12.36
CA GLY A 122 -9.57 13.37 11.75
C GLY A 122 -8.47 14.17 11.05
N LEU A 123 -7.30 14.33 11.69
CA LEU A 123 -6.13 15.01 11.13
C LEU A 123 -5.59 14.32 9.88
N GLY A 124 -5.53 12.98 9.86
CA GLY A 124 -5.13 12.21 8.68
C GLY A 124 -6.07 12.40 7.50
N CYS A 125 -7.39 12.41 7.77
CA CYS A 125 -8.41 12.71 6.77
C CYS A 125 -8.28 14.15 6.25
N ALA A 126 -8.16 15.13 7.16
CA ALA A 126 -7.98 16.54 6.83
C ALA A 126 -6.76 16.75 5.93
N LEU A 127 -5.60 16.18 6.30
CA LEU A 127 -4.37 16.31 5.53
C LEU A 127 -4.55 15.84 4.08
N ARG A 128 -5.15 14.66 3.87
CA ARG A 128 -5.38 14.11 2.53
C ARG A 128 -6.35 14.94 1.70
N LEU A 129 -7.43 15.41 2.31
CA LEU A 129 -8.44 16.22 1.63
C LEU A 129 -7.93 17.62 1.30
N CYS A 130 -7.20 18.27 2.22
CA CYS A 130 -6.58 19.57 1.98
C CYS A 130 -5.53 19.51 0.86
N ASN A 131 -4.70 18.46 0.81
CA ASN A 131 -3.77 18.22 -0.30
C ASN A 131 -4.47 18.15 -1.68
N LYS A 132 -5.73 17.73 -1.71
CA LYS A 132 -6.58 17.68 -2.91
C LYS A 132 -7.43 18.93 -3.12
N LYS A 133 -7.26 19.96 -2.27
CA LYS A 133 -7.95 21.26 -2.30
C LYS A 133 -9.46 21.19 -2.07
N TYR A 134 -9.88 20.27 -1.19
CA TYR A 134 -11.21 20.33 -0.56
C TYR A 134 -11.20 21.34 0.58
N GLU A 135 -12.36 21.92 0.88
CA GLU A 135 -12.56 22.85 2.00
C GLU A 135 -12.92 22.02 3.23
N VAL A 136 -12.01 21.95 4.19
CA VAL A 136 -12.14 21.09 5.37
C VAL A 136 -12.36 21.94 6.61
N THR A 137 -13.34 21.56 7.42
CA THR A 137 -13.59 22.12 8.75
C THR A 137 -13.53 20.98 9.77
N VAL A 138 -12.68 21.13 10.79
CA VAL A 138 -12.55 20.18 11.89
C VAL A 138 -13.23 20.75 13.13
N TYR A 139 -14.10 19.97 13.75
CA TYR A 139 -14.74 20.27 15.03
C TYR A 139 -14.11 19.41 16.12
N GLU A 140 -13.55 20.04 17.14
CA GLU A 140 -12.88 19.35 18.25
C GLU A 140 -13.40 19.89 19.58
N ARG A 141 -13.85 18.99 20.47
CA ARG A 141 -14.37 19.33 21.78
C ARG A 141 -13.33 19.87 22.75
N GLU A 142 -12.08 19.45 22.58
CA GLU A 142 -10.96 19.94 23.39
C GLU A 142 -10.40 21.24 22.78
N MET A 143 -9.63 21.95 23.61
CA MET A 143 -8.96 23.20 23.17
C MET A 143 -7.68 22.93 22.37
N VAL A 144 -7.34 21.66 22.12
CA VAL A 144 -6.13 21.23 21.40
C VAL A 144 -6.44 20.06 20.46
N LEU A 145 -5.70 19.96 19.37
CA LEU A 145 -5.78 18.84 18.43
C LEU A 145 -4.93 17.63 18.89
N GLY A 146 -5.19 16.46 18.31
CA GLY A 146 -4.38 15.26 18.47
C GLY A 146 -5.04 14.15 19.29
N GLY A 147 -6.07 14.47 20.07
CA GLY A 147 -6.79 13.49 20.88
C GLY A 147 -5.85 12.69 21.80
N GLN A 148 -6.15 11.40 21.98
CA GLN A 148 -5.36 10.52 22.88
C GLN A 148 -3.89 10.35 22.44
N ALA A 149 -3.59 10.48 21.16
CA ALA A 149 -2.21 10.27 20.67
C ALA A 149 -1.26 11.40 21.11
N ARG A 150 -1.76 12.62 21.28
CA ARG A 150 -0.98 13.76 21.79
C ARG A 150 -0.38 13.50 23.18
N ASN A 151 -1.09 12.70 24.01
CA ASN A 151 -0.64 12.36 25.36
C ASN A 151 0.40 11.24 25.40
N GLN A 152 0.76 10.62 24.25
CA GLN A 152 1.70 9.52 24.15
C GLN A 152 3.11 9.97 23.74
N MET A 153 3.31 11.25 23.46
CA MET A 153 4.60 11.86 23.14
C MET A 153 4.65 13.29 23.68
N ASP A 154 5.78 13.96 23.53
CA ASP A 154 5.89 15.38 23.89
C ASP A 154 4.90 16.22 23.09
N PRO A 155 4.03 17.01 23.76
CA PRO A 155 3.03 17.81 23.08
C PRO A 155 3.58 18.84 22.10
N ALA A 156 4.76 19.44 22.38
CA ALA A 156 5.37 20.42 21.50
C ALA A 156 5.90 19.76 20.22
N GLU A 157 6.48 18.55 20.34
CA GLU A 157 6.90 17.77 19.17
C GLU A 157 5.69 17.32 18.34
N PHE A 158 4.59 16.95 18.99
CA PHE A 158 3.36 16.59 18.31
C PHE A 158 2.82 17.77 17.48
N ASP A 159 2.70 18.95 18.11
CA ASP A 159 2.20 20.15 17.47
C ASP A 159 3.11 20.58 16.31
N ALA A 160 4.43 20.53 16.51
CA ALA A 160 5.41 20.86 15.47
C ALA A 160 5.28 19.95 14.23
N GLU A 161 5.02 18.64 14.43
CA GLU A 161 4.79 17.72 13.31
C GLU A 161 3.50 18.05 12.57
N ILE A 162 2.41 18.35 13.28
CA ILE A 162 1.15 18.75 12.64
C ILE A 162 1.36 20.03 11.82
N GLU A 163 1.96 21.06 12.39
CA GLU A 163 2.26 22.32 11.69
C GLU A 163 3.14 22.08 10.47
N ALA A 164 4.19 21.26 10.57
CA ALA A 164 5.09 20.94 9.49
C ALA A 164 4.36 20.26 8.32
N GLN A 165 3.46 19.31 8.59
CA GLN A 165 2.75 18.60 7.53
C GLN A 165 1.64 19.43 6.88
N PHE A 166 1.07 20.40 7.59
CA PHE A 166 0.07 21.33 7.05
C PHE A 166 0.64 22.66 6.54
N GLN A 167 1.97 22.84 6.50
CA GLN A 167 2.57 24.15 6.18
C GLN A 167 2.11 24.78 4.85
N PHE A 168 1.67 23.98 3.87
CA PHE A 168 1.16 24.45 2.57
C PHE A 168 -0.35 24.31 2.42
N GLU A 169 -1.02 23.77 3.44
CA GLU A 169 -2.45 23.51 3.43
C GLU A 169 -3.11 24.13 4.65
N LYS A 170 -4.37 24.50 4.49
CA LYS A 170 -5.15 25.10 5.58
C LYS A 170 -6.49 24.39 5.68
N PHE A 171 -6.94 24.23 6.90
CA PHE A 171 -8.30 23.83 7.23
C PHE A 171 -8.86 24.76 8.30
N SER A 172 -10.17 24.92 8.36
CA SER A 172 -10.84 25.60 9.45
C SER A 172 -10.93 24.69 10.66
N CYS A 173 -10.76 25.22 11.85
CA CYS A 173 -10.82 24.44 13.08
C CYS A 173 -11.64 25.16 14.13
N HIS A 174 -12.61 24.45 14.71
CA HIS A 174 -13.44 24.87 15.83
C HIS A 174 -13.04 24.07 17.06
N LEU A 175 -12.14 24.65 17.87
CA LEU A 175 -11.69 24.06 19.14
C LEU A 175 -12.65 24.40 20.26
N GLY A 176 -12.81 23.51 21.23
CA GLY A 176 -13.75 23.65 22.34
C GLY A 176 -15.22 23.54 21.91
N GLU A 177 -15.47 23.06 20.68
CA GLU A 177 -16.83 22.96 20.14
C GLU A 177 -17.26 21.48 20.01
N THR A 178 -18.32 21.13 20.74
CA THR A 178 -18.90 19.78 20.69
C THR A 178 -20.07 19.76 19.72
N VAL A 179 -19.95 18.95 18.66
CA VAL A 179 -21.09 18.70 17.78
C VAL A 179 -22.11 17.82 18.49
N THR A 180 -23.33 18.31 18.65
CA THR A 180 -24.43 17.59 19.28
C THR A 180 -25.51 17.18 18.29
N ASP A 181 -25.64 17.91 17.18
CA ASP A 181 -26.63 17.67 16.12
C ASP A 181 -25.90 17.43 14.78
N LEU A 182 -25.81 16.17 14.40
CA LEU A 182 -25.16 15.76 13.16
C LEU A 182 -25.99 16.13 11.92
N GLU A 183 -27.31 16.11 12.02
CA GLU A 183 -28.21 16.45 10.91
C GLU A 183 -28.14 17.94 10.56
N ALA A 184 -28.11 18.81 11.59
CA ALA A 184 -27.87 20.23 11.37
C ALA A 184 -26.52 20.50 10.72
N LEU A 185 -25.47 19.80 11.18
CA LEU A 185 -24.13 19.92 10.57
C LEU A 185 -24.11 19.49 9.10
N ARG A 186 -24.77 18.37 8.78
CA ARG A 186 -24.85 17.85 7.41
C ARG A 186 -25.47 18.81 6.40
N ALA A 187 -26.37 19.66 6.83
CA ALA A 187 -27.05 20.62 5.95
C ALA A 187 -26.05 21.62 5.31
N ASP A 188 -24.93 21.87 5.97
CA ASP A 188 -23.92 22.84 5.56
C ASP A 188 -22.72 22.23 4.82
N TYR A 189 -22.60 20.91 4.74
CA TYR A 189 -21.43 20.21 4.19
C TYR A 189 -21.80 19.15 3.14
N ASP A 190 -20.94 18.98 2.15
CA ASP A 190 -21.11 17.95 1.10
C ASP A 190 -20.82 16.53 1.60
N ALA A 191 -19.99 16.39 2.64
CA ALA A 191 -19.72 15.13 3.34
C ALA A 191 -19.31 15.40 4.79
N VAL A 192 -19.56 14.40 5.66
CA VAL A 192 -19.16 14.45 7.07
C VAL A 192 -18.39 13.18 7.42
N TYR A 193 -17.28 13.35 8.14
CA TYR A 193 -16.52 12.25 8.73
C TYR A 193 -16.59 12.30 10.26
N VAL A 194 -17.12 11.25 10.87
CA VAL A 194 -17.22 11.10 12.33
C VAL A 194 -16.04 10.28 12.84
N ALA A 195 -15.14 10.93 13.59
CA ALA A 195 -13.89 10.39 14.13
C ALA A 195 -13.69 10.78 15.60
N THR A 196 -14.75 10.68 16.38
CA THR A 196 -14.87 11.16 17.77
C THR A 196 -14.04 10.39 18.80
N GLY A 197 -13.38 9.31 18.40
CA GLY A 197 -12.55 8.48 19.28
C GLY A 197 -13.31 7.35 19.96
N ALA A 198 -12.60 6.47 20.69
CA ALA A 198 -13.17 5.25 21.28
C ALA A 198 -14.33 5.52 22.26
N ASP A 199 -14.23 6.62 23.01
CA ASP A 199 -15.26 7.04 23.98
C ASP A 199 -16.13 8.17 23.43
N GLY A 200 -16.10 8.39 22.10
CA GLY A 200 -16.82 9.45 21.45
C GLY A 200 -18.26 9.07 21.10
N VAL A 201 -19.05 10.08 20.72
CA VAL A 201 -20.43 9.87 20.28
C VAL A 201 -20.44 9.36 18.84
N ASP A 202 -21.14 8.26 18.60
CA ASP A 202 -21.35 7.68 17.27
C ASP A 202 -22.61 8.20 16.56
N PHE A 203 -23.40 9.02 17.22
CA PHE A 203 -24.67 9.58 16.73
C PHE A 203 -25.70 8.52 16.30
N GLY A 204 -25.58 7.28 16.80
CA GLY A 204 -26.44 6.17 16.39
C GLY A 204 -26.24 5.76 14.93
N LEU A 205 -25.07 6.03 14.35
CA LEU A 205 -24.76 5.70 12.95
C LEU A 205 -24.57 4.19 12.78
N GLU A 206 -25.28 3.62 11.82
CA GLU A 206 -25.08 2.23 11.41
C GLU A 206 -24.09 2.16 10.25
N MET A 207 -23.05 1.33 10.39
CA MET A 207 -22.10 1.06 9.30
C MET A 207 -22.80 0.33 8.15
N ASP A 208 -22.45 0.70 6.93
CA ASP A 208 -22.85 -0.04 5.74
C ASP A 208 -21.92 -1.25 5.58
N PRO A 209 -22.46 -2.49 5.54
CA PRO A 209 -21.65 -3.68 5.38
C PRO A 209 -20.93 -3.77 4.01
N ASP A 210 -21.42 -3.05 3.01
CA ASP A 210 -20.90 -3.08 1.64
C ASP A 210 -19.87 -1.98 1.35
N GLY A 211 -19.62 -1.08 2.31
CA GLY A 211 -18.72 0.07 2.12
C GLY A 211 -17.77 0.34 3.28
N ALA A 212 -16.46 0.35 3.01
CA ALA A 212 -15.48 0.75 4.02
C ALA A 212 -15.73 2.18 4.47
N PHE A 213 -15.81 2.39 5.79
CA PHE A 213 -16.11 3.69 6.43
C PHE A 213 -17.49 4.27 6.14
N ALA A 214 -18.28 3.68 5.26
CA ALA A 214 -19.61 4.14 4.91
C ALA A 214 -20.60 3.88 6.06
N THR A 215 -21.57 4.78 6.19
CA THR A 215 -22.75 4.56 7.02
C THR A 215 -23.97 4.42 6.10
N ARG A 216 -25.10 3.97 6.66
CA ARG A 216 -26.38 3.97 5.93
C ARG A 216 -26.90 5.37 5.62
N THR A 217 -26.31 6.40 6.22
CA THR A 217 -26.65 7.79 5.96
C THR A 217 -25.78 8.34 4.83
N PRO A 218 -26.36 8.72 3.66
CA PRO A 218 -25.58 9.20 2.53
C PRO A 218 -24.70 10.40 2.88
N GLY A 219 -23.42 10.36 2.47
CA GLY A 219 -22.44 11.42 2.72
C GLY A 219 -21.84 11.43 4.12
N VAL A 220 -22.25 10.49 5.01
CA VAL A 220 -21.68 10.36 6.35
C VAL A 220 -20.77 9.13 6.43
N PHE A 221 -19.59 9.34 6.92
CA PHE A 221 -18.54 8.32 7.09
C PHE A 221 -18.15 8.23 8.57
N ILE A 222 -17.71 7.04 8.99
CA ILE A 222 -17.31 6.76 10.37
C ILE A 222 -16.00 5.97 10.38
N GLY A 223 -15.13 6.20 11.35
CA GLY A 223 -13.88 5.46 11.45
C GLY A 223 -12.98 5.90 12.60
N GLY A 224 -11.71 5.52 12.51
CA GLY A 224 -10.73 5.73 13.55
C GLY A 224 -11.01 4.87 14.79
N SER A 225 -10.56 5.31 15.96
CA SER A 225 -10.73 4.54 17.20
C SER A 225 -12.21 4.35 17.60
N LEU A 226 -13.13 5.11 17.03
CA LEU A 226 -14.58 4.93 17.22
C LEU A 226 -15.06 3.56 16.71
N THR A 227 -14.43 3.05 15.64
CA THR A 227 -14.69 1.72 15.06
C THR A 227 -13.72 0.64 15.55
N GLY A 228 -12.89 0.97 16.54
CA GLY A 228 -11.90 0.08 17.15
C GLY A 228 -10.49 0.23 16.58
N GLY A 229 -9.52 -0.25 17.33
CA GLY A 229 -8.10 -0.19 17.00
C GLY A 229 -7.32 0.88 17.77
N ASP A 230 -6.00 0.82 17.63
CA ASP A 230 -5.07 1.75 18.25
C ASP A 230 -4.92 3.08 17.47
N SER A 231 -4.09 3.97 17.98
CA SER A 231 -3.84 5.28 17.37
C SER A 231 -3.29 5.18 15.94
N MET A 232 -2.51 4.16 15.62
CA MET A 232 -1.92 3.98 14.30
C MET A 232 -2.96 3.47 13.28
N LYS A 233 -3.82 2.53 13.73
CA LYS A 233 -4.97 2.12 12.90
C LYS A 233 -5.92 3.28 12.68
N ALA A 234 -6.20 4.07 13.70
CA ALA A 234 -7.05 5.25 13.60
C ALA A 234 -6.51 6.27 12.58
N LEU A 235 -5.20 6.55 12.60
CA LEU A 235 -4.56 7.40 11.59
C LEU A 235 -4.68 6.80 10.19
N ALA A 236 -4.40 5.51 10.05
CA ALA A 236 -4.50 4.81 8.77
C ALA A 236 -5.93 4.85 8.21
N ASP A 237 -6.94 4.70 9.06
CA ASP A 237 -8.35 4.83 8.68
C ASP A 237 -8.66 6.25 8.21
N GLY A 238 -8.19 7.28 8.93
CA GLY A 238 -8.35 8.68 8.53
C GLY A 238 -7.74 9.01 7.17
N LEU A 239 -6.52 8.50 6.91
CA LEU A 239 -5.88 8.63 5.60
C LEU A 239 -6.68 7.89 4.51
N ALA A 240 -7.26 6.73 4.81
CA ALA A 240 -7.98 5.90 3.87
C ALA A 240 -9.39 6.42 3.57
N VAL A 241 -10.14 6.87 4.57
CA VAL A 241 -11.52 7.38 4.40
C VAL A 241 -11.57 8.57 3.45
N SER A 242 -10.50 9.35 3.36
CA SER A 242 -10.40 10.45 2.40
C SER A 242 -10.65 10.02 0.95
N LEU A 243 -10.32 8.77 0.59
CA LEU A 243 -10.58 8.20 -0.73
C LEU A 243 -12.06 7.87 -0.91
N ALA A 244 -12.69 7.30 0.13
CA ALA A 244 -14.12 7.00 0.13
C ALA A 244 -14.94 8.29 0.00
N ILE A 245 -14.59 9.34 0.75
CA ILE A 245 -15.21 10.67 0.66
C ILE A 245 -15.04 11.25 -0.74
N GLU A 246 -13.83 11.22 -1.30
CA GLU A 246 -13.57 11.73 -2.64
C GLU A 246 -14.38 10.98 -3.71
N ARG A 247 -14.50 9.66 -3.60
CA ARG A 247 -15.33 8.86 -4.49
C ARG A 247 -16.79 9.25 -4.39
N TYR A 248 -17.31 9.35 -3.17
CA TYR A 248 -18.68 9.81 -2.94
C TYR A 248 -18.96 11.17 -3.58
N LEU A 249 -18.09 12.15 -3.35
CA LEU A 249 -18.24 13.50 -3.91
C LEU A 249 -18.18 13.55 -5.44
N LYS A 250 -17.55 12.56 -6.09
CA LYS A 250 -17.47 12.44 -7.56
C LYS A 250 -18.61 11.64 -8.16
N THR A 251 -19.07 10.60 -7.49
CA THR A 251 -19.97 9.58 -8.07
C THR A 251 -21.30 9.43 -7.36
N GLY A 252 -21.44 9.96 -6.13
CA GLY A 252 -22.56 9.70 -5.23
C GLY A 252 -22.54 8.32 -4.57
N GLY A 253 -21.58 7.45 -4.92
CA GLY A 253 -21.49 6.09 -4.37
C GLY A 253 -20.65 6.03 -3.09
N MET A 254 -21.12 5.27 -2.10
CA MET A 254 -20.42 5.08 -0.81
C MET A 254 -19.73 3.71 -0.67
N ASN A 255 -19.77 2.88 -1.69
CA ASN A 255 -19.27 1.50 -1.69
C ASN A 255 -17.79 1.42 -2.06
N GLU A 256 -16.92 2.12 -1.32
CA GLU A 256 -15.48 1.87 -1.39
C GLU A 256 -15.21 0.48 -0.80
N PRO A 257 -14.53 -0.42 -1.54
CA PRO A 257 -14.32 -1.77 -1.05
C PRO A 257 -13.41 -1.77 0.19
N PHE A 258 -13.69 -2.68 1.12
CA PHE A 258 -12.80 -2.92 2.25
C PHE A 258 -11.41 -3.32 1.75
N ARG A 259 -10.39 -2.81 2.41
CA ARG A 259 -9.03 -3.28 2.17
C ARG A 259 -8.92 -4.75 2.55
N LYS A 260 -8.42 -5.57 1.63
CA LYS A 260 -8.14 -6.97 1.91
C LYS A 260 -7.13 -7.06 3.07
N GLU A 261 -7.53 -7.68 4.16
CA GLU A 261 -6.64 -7.94 5.29
C GLU A 261 -5.73 -9.15 5.03
N GLY A 262 -4.53 -9.12 5.64
CA GLY A 262 -3.58 -10.22 5.52
C GLY A 262 -2.92 -10.34 4.15
N THR A 263 -2.36 -11.52 3.89
CA THR A 263 -1.71 -11.91 2.64
C THR A 263 -1.89 -13.40 2.40
N LEU A 264 -1.99 -13.80 1.14
CA LEU A 264 -2.04 -15.19 0.72
C LEU A 264 -0.65 -15.80 0.48
N LEU A 265 0.43 -15.04 0.72
CA LEU A 265 1.79 -15.56 0.56
C LEU A 265 2.03 -16.77 1.46
N LYS A 266 2.64 -17.81 0.87
CA LYS A 266 3.11 -19.01 1.57
C LYS A 266 4.60 -19.15 1.29
N LEU A 267 5.41 -18.59 2.16
CA LEU A 267 6.87 -18.65 2.07
C LEU A 267 7.43 -19.42 3.26
N GLN A 268 8.52 -20.14 3.04
CA GLN A 268 9.24 -20.87 4.06
C GLN A 268 10.60 -20.21 4.33
N THR A 269 11.14 -20.43 5.51
CA THR A 269 12.48 -19.94 5.89
C THR A 269 13.62 -20.87 5.47
N ASN A 270 13.29 -22.05 4.91
CA ASN A 270 14.28 -23.01 4.47
C ASN A 270 15.19 -22.40 3.40
N GLY A 271 16.51 -22.49 3.61
CA GLY A 271 17.50 -21.92 2.70
C GLY A 271 17.76 -20.42 2.88
N ILE A 272 17.10 -19.76 3.85
CA ILE A 272 17.45 -18.39 4.23
C ILE A 272 18.69 -18.45 5.13
N GLU A 273 19.75 -17.79 4.69
CA GLU A 273 20.97 -17.63 5.50
C GLU A 273 20.65 -16.79 6.75
N ARG A 274 21.12 -17.27 7.91
CA ARG A 274 20.98 -16.55 9.17
C ARG A 274 21.88 -15.32 9.20
N ALA A 275 21.33 -14.22 9.69
CA ALA A 275 22.05 -12.98 9.92
C ALA A 275 21.43 -12.29 11.13
N ASP A 276 22.21 -12.04 12.17
CA ASP A 276 21.71 -11.44 13.39
C ASP A 276 21.14 -10.04 13.13
N ARG A 277 20.13 -9.68 13.92
CA ARG A 277 19.55 -8.34 13.91
C ARG A 277 20.61 -7.33 14.32
N VAL A 278 20.77 -6.25 13.57
CA VAL A 278 21.70 -5.17 13.91
C VAL A 278 21.22 -4.47 15.19
N VAL A 279 22.13 -4.31 16.15
CA VAL A 279 21.89 -3.60 17.39
C VAL A 279 22.54 -2.23 17.28
N PRO A 280 21.80 -1.11 17.52
CA PRO A 280 22.39 0.22 17.48
C PRO A 280 23.56 0.36 18.44
N ALA A 281 24.68 0.88 18.00
CA ALA A 281 25.87 1.06 18.85
C ALA A 281 25.61 2.01 20.02
N ASN A 282 24.73 3.01 19.84
CA ASN A 282 24.31 3.93 20.90
C ASN A 282 23.13 3.41 21.75
N GLY A 283 22.56 2.23 21.40
CA GLY A 283 21.42 1.62 22.08
C GLY A 283 20.05 2.21 21.74
N GLU A 284 19.94 3.28 20.97
CA GLU A 284 18.68 4.03 20.73
C GLU A 284 18.30 4.15 19.27
N SER A 285 19.22 4.53 18.38
CA SER A 285 18.96 4.79 16.97
C SER A 285 20.07 4.24 16.08
N TYR A 286 19.74 3.89 14.84
CA TYR A 286 20.72 3.46 13.85
C TYR A 286 21.51 4.63 13.29
N THR A 287 22.82 4.41 13.03
CA THR A 287 23.56 5.20 12.04
C THR A 287 23.06 4.86 10.64
N GLU A 288 23.48 5.67 9.64
CA GLU A 288 23.14 5.37 8.24
C GLU A 288 23.64 3.99 7.81
N GLU A 289 24.86 3.62 8.24
CA GLU A 289 25.48 2.34 7.95
C GLU A 289 24.75 1.16 8.62
N GLU A 290 24.37 1.30 9.88
CA GLU A 290 23.62 0.29 10.62
C GLU A 290 22.24 0.09 10.00
N ALA A 291 21.56 1.16 9.57
CA ALA A 291 20.29 1.08 8.86
C ALA A 291 20.41 0.33 7.53
N MET A 292 21.49 0.60 6.76
CA MET A 292 21.77 -0.13 5.52
C MET A 292 22.11 -1.61 5.76
N GLN A 293 22.83 -1.93 6.84
CA GLN A 293 23.14 -3.31 7.23
C GLN A 293 21.87 -4.05 7.66
N GLU A 294 21.03 -3.44 8.48
CA GLU A 294 19.78 -4.07 8.94
C GLU A 294 18.85 -4.38 7.76
N ILE A 295 18.66 -3.42 6.87
CA ILE A 295 17.75 -3.66 5.72
C ILE A 295 18.35 -4.66 4.70
N ALA A 296 19.66 -4.87 4.68
CA ALA A 296 20.27 -5.88 3.82
C ALA A 296 19.80 -7.32 4.17
N ARG A 297 19.36 -7.56 5.41
CA ARG A 297 18.76 -8.83 5.85
C ARG A 297 17.40 -9.10 5.20
N CYS A 298 16.72 -8.10 4.61
CA CYS A 298 15.38 -8.23 4.05
C CYS A 298 15.33 -9.21 2.88
N GLN A 299 14.36 -10.15 2.91
CA GLN A 299 14.18 -11.20 1.90
C GLN A 299 13.29 -10.77 0.72
N LYS A 300 12.83 -9.54 0.65
CA LYS A 300 11.91 -9.05 -0.41
C LYS A 300 10.73 -9.99 -0.66
N CYS A 301 10.10 -10.50 0.39
CA CYS A 301 9.07 -11.55 0.33
C CYS A 301 8.09 -11.34 -0.83
N SER A 302 8.07 -12.28 -1.75
CA SER A 302 7.15 -12.32 -2.89
C SER A 302 7.00 -13.75 -3.38
N CYS A 303 5.89 -14.04 -4.05
CA CYS A 303 5.71 -15.32 -4.71
C CYS A 303 6.49 -15.30 -6.04
N ASP A 304 7.59 -16.03 -6.09
CA ASP A 304 8.49 -16.16 -7.26
C ASP A 304 8.81 -17.62 -7.61
N ALA A 305 8.06 -18.59 -7.04
CA ALA A 305 8.34 -20.01 -7.19
C ALA A 305 8.45 -20.44 -8.67
N CYS A 306 7.49 -20.03 -9.50
CA CYS A 306 7.52 -20.34 -10.94
C CYS A 306 8.68 -19.65 -11.66
N MET A 307 9.07 -18.43 -11.25
CA MET A 307 10.21 -17.71 -11.85
C MET A 307 11.55 -18.39 -11.53
N ARG A 308 11.70 -18.91 -10.31
CA ARG A 308 12.91 -19.63 -9.90
C ARG A 308 13.03 -20.99 -10.57
N ALA A 309 11.90 -21.67 -10.77
CA ALA A 309 11.88 -23.01 -11.34
C ALA A 309 11.93 -23.03 -12.87
N CYS A 310 11.40 -22.01 -13.54
CA CYS A 310 11.37 -21.94 -14.99
C CYS A 310 12.58 -21.17 -15.52
N ASP A 311 13.43 -21.85 -16.30
CA ASP A 311 14.64 -21.24 -16.90
C ASP A 311 14.27 -20.05 -17.81
N LEU A 312 13.15 -20.14 -18.51
CA LEU A 312 12.64 -19.08 -19.37
C LEU A 312 12.30 -17.82 -18.57
N MET A 313 11.52 -17.97 -17.50
CA MET A 313 11.12 -16.83 -16.65
C MET A 313 12.32 -16.25 -15.90
N ARG A 314 13.23 -17.11 -15.44
CA ARG A 314 14.46 -16.73 -14.74
C ARG A 314 15.40 -15.95 -15.65
N LEU A 315 15.68 -16.46 -16.86
CA LEU A 315 16.59 -15.83 -17.81
C LEU A 315 16.10 -14.43 -18.23
N HIS A 316 14.80 -14.26 -18.39
CA HIS A 316 14.22 -13.01 -18.83
C HIS A 316 13.72 -12.11 -17.69
N GLU A 317 13.84 -12.56 -16.45
CA GLU A 317 13.35 -11.87 -15.25
C GLU A 317 11.88 -11.43 -15.36
N LYS A 318 11.06 -12.26 -16.06
CA LYS A 318 9.66 -11.97 -16.31
C LYS A 318 8.76 -12.61 -15.26
N THR A 319 7.91 -11.79 -14.67
CA THR A 319 6.84 -12.26 -13.80
C THR A 319 5.71 -12.88 -14.63
N PRO A 320 4.89 -13.78 -14.06
CA PRO A 320 3.76 -14.39 -14.77
C PRO A 320 2.81 -13.35 -15.39
N ARG A 321 2.50 -12.29 -14.65
CA ARG A 321 1.62 -11.23 -15.15
C ARG A 321 2.24 -10.47 -16.30
N ARG A 322 3.51 -10.09 -16.18
CA ARG A 322 4.22 -9.40 -17.25
C ARG A 322 4.32 -10.25 -18.50
N LEU A 323 4.59 -11.54 -18.33
CA LEU A 323 4.63 -12.48 -19.46
C LEU A 323 3.25 -12.63 -20.10
N TYR A 324 2.17 -12.69 -19.31
CA TYR A 324 0.81 -12.69 -19.85
C TYR A 324 0.52 -11.42 -20.68
N GLU A 325 0.83 -10.24 -20.16
CA GLU A 325 0.61 -8.96 -20.86
C GLU A 325 1.34 -8.92 -22.21
N GLU A 326 2.58 -9.37 -22.25
CA GLU A 326 3.39 -9.42 -23.47
C GLU A 326 2.84 -10.45 -24.47
N VAL A 327 2.38 -11.60 -24.01
CA VAL A 327 1.73 -12.62 -24.83
C VAL A 327 0.40 -12.08 -25.38
N TYR A 328 -0.43 -11.46 -24.54
CA TYR A 328 -1.69 -10.86 -24.94
C TYR A 328 -1.50 -9.83 -26.06
N ILE A 329 -0.59 -8.87 -25.89
CA ILE A 329 -0.27 -7.86 -26.89
C ILE A 329 0.21 -8.52 -28.20
N THR A 330 0.95 -9.62 -28.12
CA THR A 330 1.50 -10.30 -29.31
C THR A 330 0.44 -11.03 -30.12
N ILE A 331 -0.59 -11.57 -29.45
CA ILE A 331 -1.62 -12.43 -30.10
C ILE A 331 -2.87 -11.66 -30.45
N HIS A 332 -3.20 -10.59 -29.72
CA HIS A 332 -4.43 -9.85 -29.91
C HIS A 332 -4.51 -9.24 -31.32
N PRO A 333 -5.62 -9.43 -32.06
CA PRO A 333 -5.73 -9.03 -33.48
C PRO A 333 -5.60 -7.53 -33.74
N GLY A 334 -5.92 -6.70 -32.75
CA GLY A 334 -5.88 -5.23 -32.86
C GLY A 334 -4.50 -4.61 -32.61
N THR A 335 -3.48 -5.40 -32.28
CA THR A 335 -2.16 -4.85 -32.00
C THR A 335 -1.32 -4.73 -33.27
N LEU A 336 -0.76 -3.53 -33.49
CA LEU A 336 0.12 -3.19 -34.62
C LEU A 336 1.54 -3.76 -34.47
N SER A 337 1.79 -4.71 -33.56
CA SER A 337 3.10 -5.30 -33.34
C SER A 337 3.60 -6.00 -34.58
N ARG A 338 4.48 -5.32 -35.31
CA ARG A 338 5.24 -5.88 -36.41
C ARG A 338 6.43 -6.66 -35.84
N ASP A 339 6.56 -7.92 -36.28
CA ASP A 339 7.75 -8.75 -36.25
C ASP A 339 8.44 -9.04 -34.90
N GLY A 340 8.36 -10.31 -34.46
CA GLY A 340 9.35 -10.94 -33.60
C GLY A 340 9.55 -10.32 -32.22
N THR A 341 8.49 -9.91 -31.54
CA THR A 341 8.57 -9.46 -30.14
C THR A 341 9.18 -10.54 -29.25
N TRP A 342 9.80 -10.13 -28.13
CA TRP A 342 10.31 -11.06 -27.12
C TRP A 342 9.26 -12.09 -26.69
N ALA A 343 7.99 -11.70 -26.61
CA ALA A 343 6.89 -12.60 -26.28
C ALA A 343 6.70 -13.72 -27.31
N THR A 344 6.88 -13.44 -28.60
CA THR A 344 6.82 -14.46 -29.65
C THR A 344 7.94 -15.50 -29.45
N ARG A 345 9.14 -15.08 -29.11
CA ARG A 345 10.25 -15.99 -28.77
C ARG A 345 9.96 -16.78 -27.51
N LEU A 346 9.48 -16.12 -26.43
CA LEU A 346 9.10 -16.75 -25.18
C LEU A 346 8.07 -17.87 -25.37
N ILE A 347 7.02 -17.60 -26.17
CA ILE A 347 5.99 -18.58 -26.49
C ILE A 347 6.59 -19.80 -27.19
N SER A 348 7.53 -19.59 -28.12
CA SER A 348 8.12 -20.65 -28.95
C SER A 348 9.26 -21.40 -28.26
N THR A 349 9.84 -20.87 -27.20
CA THR A 349 10.97 -21.50 -26.48
C THR A 349 10.54 -22.24 -25.21
N CYS A 350 9.27 -22.18 -24.85
CA CYS A 350 8.75 -23.02 -23.77
C CYS A 350 8.80 -24.50 -24.18
N ASP A 351 9.48 -25.34 -23.40
CA ASP A 351 9.57 -26.77 -23.62
C ASP A 351 8.38 -27.57 -23.07
N HIS A 352 7.40 -26.87 -22.48
CA HIS A 352 6.20 -27.43 -21.88
C HIS A 352 6.43 -28.47 -20.77
N CYS A 353 7.53 -28.34 -20.04
CA CYS A 353 7.88 -29.27 -18.93
C CYS A 353 6.86 -29.28 -17.77
N GLY A 354 5.96 -28.31 -17.66
CA GLY A 354 4.94 -28.24 -16.62
C GLY A 354 5.43 -27.81 -15.24
N LEU A 355 6.74 -27.62 -15.04
CA LEU A 355 7.35 -27.32 -13.74
C LEU A 355 6.77 -26.06 -13.10
N CYS A 356 6.43 -25.05 -13.90
CA CYS A 356 5.79 -23.82 -13.41
C CYS A 356 4.45 -24.09 -12.71
N LYS A 357 3.69 -25.10 -13.14
CA LYS A 357 2.44 -25.54 -12.51
C LYS A 357 2.71 -26.30 -11.21
N GLU A 358 3.69 -27.21 -11.22
CA GLU A 358 3.99 -28.05 -10.07
C GLU A 358 4.47 -27.24 -8.86
N VAL A 359 5.35 -26.24 -9.09
CA VAL A 359 5.86 -25.40 -8.00
C VAL A 359 4.90 -24.29 -7.58
N CYS A 360 3.86 -24.04 -8.38
CA CYS A 360 2.89 -23.00 -8.09
C CYS A 360 1.97 -23.41 -6.93
N PRO A 361 1.87 -22.63 -5.82
CA PRO A 361 0.96 -22.95 -4.72
C PRO A 361 -0.52 -23.02 -5.13
N GLN A 362 -0.86 -22.48 -6.30
CA GLN A 362 -2.21 -22.45 -6.87
C GLN A 362 -2.34 -23.30 -8.15
N HIS A 363 -1.31 -24.07 -8.49
CA HIS A 363 -1.26 -24.95 -9.67
C HIS A 363 -1.65 -24.25 -10.99
N ILE A 364 -1.27 -22.98 -11.15
CA ILE A 364 -1.53 -22.22 -12.38
C ILE A 364 -0.66 -22.79 -13.50
N ASP A 365 -1.31 -23.27 -14.56
CA ASP A 365 -0.62 -23.91 -15.69
C ASP A 365 -0.20 -22.89 -16.75
N PHE A 366 0.96 -22.29 -16.55
CA PHE A 366 1.54 -21.33 -17.50
C PHE A 366 2.03 -22.02 -18.78
N SER A 367 2.45 -23.28 -18.70
CA SER A 367 2.93 -24.03 -19.89
C SER A 367 1.77 -24.30 -20.86
N GLN A 368 0.60 -24.65 -20.35
CA GLN A 368 -0.60 -24.82 -21.18
C GLN A 368 -1.05 -23.51 -21.82
N PHE A 369 -1.01 -22.41 -21.06
CA PHE A 369 -1.32 -21.08 -21.61
C PHE A 369 -0.38 -20.70 -22.77
N LEU A 370 0.93 -20.95 -22.65
CA LEU A 370 1.88 -20.70 -23.72
C LEU A 370 1.64 -21.60 -24.94
N LEU A 371 1.28 -22.87 -24.73
CA LEU A 371 0.92 -23.80 -25.81
C LEU A 371 -0.30 -23.33 -26.59
N ASP A 372 -1.35 -22.92 -25.90
CA ASP A 372 -2.57 -22.40 -26.54
C ASP A 372 -2.29 -21.08 -27.27
N SER A 373 -1.42 -20.25 -26.72
CA SER A 373 -0.95 -19.02 -27.34
C SER A 373 -0.13 -19.29 -28.62
N MET A 374 0.71 -20.32 -28.62
CA MET A 374 1.46 -20.75 -29.80
C MET A 374 0.51 -21.27 -30.91
N ARG A 375 -0.52 -22.00 -30.54
CA ARG A 375 -1.55 -22.49 -31.48
C ARG A 375 -2.38 -21.36 -32.09
N ALA A 376 -2.66 -20.31 -31.32
CA ALA A 376 -3.40 -19.15 -31.75
C ALA A 376 -2.58 -18.18 -32.63
N MET A 377 -1.25 -18.28 -32.63
CA MET A 377 -0.42 -17.42 -33.46
C MET A 377 -0.66 -17.63 -34.98
N PRO A 378 -0.78 -16.55 -35.76
CA PRO A 378 -0.86 -16.64 -37.21
C PRO A 378 0.33 -17.43 -37.80
N LYS A 379 0.07 -18.27 -38.80
CA LYS A 379 1.09 -19.13 -39.43
C LYS A 379 2.37 -18.37 -39.84
N LYS A 380 2.25 -17.21 -40.45
CA LYS A 380 3.38 -16.34 -40.82
C LYS A 380 4.28 -15.94 -39.66
N ARG A 381 3.72 -15.78 -38.46
CA ARG A 381 4.48 -15.47 -37.24
C ARG A 381 5.14 -16.72 -36.63
N ARG A 382 4.50 -17.88 -36.72
CA ARG A 382 5.08 -19.16 -36.30
C ARG A 382 6.33 -19.50 -37.10
N ASP A 383 6.25 -19.30 -38.42
CA ASP A 383 7.36 -19.63 -39.33
C ASP A 383 8.55 -18.66 -39.16
N ALA A 384 8.29 -17.39 -38.85
CA ALA A 384 9.34 -16.38 -38.54
C ALA A 384 10.08 -16.62 -37.24
N VAL A 385 9.51 -17.42 -36.33
CA VAL A 385 10.05 -17.74 -34.99
C VAL A 385 10.60 -19.15 -34.91
N ALA A 386 10.57 -19.91 -35.99
CA ALA A 386 11.27 -21.20 -36.05
C ALA A 386 12.76 -21.01 -35.67
N ILE A 387 13.03 -21.16 -34.38
CA ILE A 387 14.41 -21.21 -33.89
C ILE A 387 15.06 -22.38 -34.64
N PRO A 388 16.20 -22.16 -35.25
CA PRO A 388 17.00 -23.28 -35.77
C PRO A 388 17.10 -24.30 -34.63
N ARG A 389 16.74 -25.54 -34.88
CA ARG A 389 16.84 -26.68 -33.96
C ARG A 389 18.29 -26.99 -33.56
N PHE A 390 19.03 -26.00 -33.12
CA PHE A 390 20.42 -26.13 -32.71
C PHE A 390 20.62 -26.50 -31.25
N LEU A 391 19.52 -26.70 -30.50
CA LEU A 391 19.60 -27.12 -29.09
C LEU A 391 18.90 -28.46 -28.84
N ALA A 392 18.78 -29.30 -29.87
CA ALA A 392 18.39 -30.69 -29.72
C ALA A 392 19.58 -31.54 -30.17
N ALA A 393 20.68 -31.48 -29.43
CA ALA A 393 21.76 -32.49 -29.43
C ALA A 393 22.34 -32.54 -28.02
#